data_a8836d8d1ffcf0a69d5afbcbd23d85c3
#
_entry.id   a8836d8d1ffcf0a69d5afbcbd23d85c3
#
_cell.length_a   1.000
_cell.length_b   1.000
_cell.length_c   1.000
_cell.angle_alpha   90.00
_cell.angle_beta   90.00
_cell.angle_gamma   90.00
#
_symmetry.space_group_name_H-M   'P 1'
#
loop_
_entity.id
_entity.type
_entity.pdbx_description
1 polymer ?
#
loop_
_entity_poly.entity_id
_entity_poly.type
_entity_poly.pdbx_seq_one_letter_code
_entity_poly.pdbx_strand_id
1 'polypeptide(L)'
;MNDYPTLLMLCGLPASGKSTFAEDQRRYSGYVVCSSDKLREEMFGDINDQTHNSEVFEELHRRIRKNLLDGKDVIYDATNLVSKRRRHFLDDVLYGIKCQKIIKIFALAYETCLRRNWERERKVPDEVMKRMYMTFQPPYYFEGWDKISVYSISDDDIYMNPFMFYKYDQNNYHHTLTLGKHMMATEDYLKSKTTDKNLILAGSLHDCGKPFCRETDENGVSHYLNHENVRAYDLLSRYQKDIEVSALVAYHMLLFNIDNIPDKKRILSKWEKKFGKEFLDKLMLLHEADIAAH
;
A
#
# COMPACT_ATOMS: atom_id res chain seq x y z
N MET A 1 12.17 -26.29 -11.76
CA MET A 1 11.00 -25.58 -12.32
C MET A 1 9.87 -25.77 -11.32
N ASN A 2 9.09 -24.74 -11.03
CA ASN A 2 7.92 -24.93 -10.17
C ASN A 2 6.90 -25.81 -10.91
N ASP A 3 6.37 -26.81 -10.23
CA ASP A 3 5.34 -27.70 -10.79
C ASP A 3 3.96 -27.02 -10.96
N TYR A 4 3.84 -25.76 -10.58
CA TYR A 4 2.58 -24.97 -10.58
C TYR A 4 2.74 -23.67 -11.35
N PRO A 5 1.65 -23.19 -12.00
CA PRO A 5 1.65 -21.91 -12.68
C PRO A 5 1.89 -20.75 -11.71
N THR A 6 2.33 -19.62 -12.24
CA THR A 6 2.58 -18.40 -11.51
C THR A 6 1.43 -17.42 -11.71
N LEU A 7 0.90 -16.88 -10.60
CA LEU A 7 0.16 -15.64 -10.59
C LEU A 7 1.13 -14.50 -10.28
N LEU A 8 1.27 -13.56 -11.20
CA LEU A 8 1.99 -12.29 -10.97
C LEU A 8 0.99 -11.14 -10.93
N MET A 9 0.66 -10.67 -9.73
CA MET A 9 -0.17 -9.48 -9.55
C MET A 9 0.70 -8.22 -9.62
N LEU A 10 0.26 -7.23 -10.40
CA LEU A 10 0.89 -5.91 -10.45
C LEU A 10 0.17 -4.96 -9.50
N CYS A 11 0.92 -4.17 -8.75
CA CYS A 11 0.39 -3.19 -7.80
C CYS A 11 1.07 -1.83 -8.04
N GLY A 12 0.31 -0.73 -8.04
CA GLY A 12 0.86 0.62 -8.18
C GLY A 12 -0.11 1.62 -8.79
N LEU A 13 0.24 2.90 -8.75
CA LEU A 13 -0.55 3.99 -9.28
C LEU A 13 -0.70 3.90 -10.81
N PRO A 14 -1.72 4.52 -11.41
CA PRO A 14 -1.75 4.72 -12.86
C PRO A 14 -0.46 5.40 -13.35
N ALA A 15 -0.07 5.11 -14.59
CA ALA A 15 1.17 5.61 -15.22
C ALA A 15 2.50 5.18 -14.55
N SER A 16 2.49 4.22 -13.61
CA SER A 16 3.70 3.70 -12.97
C SER A 16 4.50 2.68 -13.83
N GLY A 17 4.02 2.33 -15.04
CA GLY A 17 4.70 1.42 -15.97
C GLY A 17 4.25 -0.05 -15.89
N LYS A 18 3.21 -0.38 -15.11
CA LYS A 18 2.67 -1.75 -14.97
C LYS A 18 2.32 -2.41 -16.30
N SER A 19 1.51 -1.73 -17.12
CA SER A 19 1.01 -2.31 -18.37
C SER A 19 2.10 -2.48 -19.42
N THR A 20 3.11 -1.59 -19.44
CA THR A 20 4.30 -1.77 -20.27
C THR A 20 5.06 -3.04 -19.86
N PHE A 21 5.32 -3.20 -18.57
CA PHE A 21 5.94 -4.41 -18.03
C PHE A 21 5.11 -5.67 -18.34
N ALA A 22 3.78 -5.62 -18.19
CA ALA A 22 2.91 -6.75 -18.49
C ALA A 22 3.02 -7.16 -19.97
N GLU A 23 3.06 -6.20 -20.88
CA GLU A 23 3.19 -6.47 -22.32
C GLU A 23 4.56 -7.06 -22.66
N ASP A 24 5.64 -6.60 -22.03
CA ASP A 24 6.97 -7.17 -22.20
C ASP A 24 7.01 -8.63 -21.70
N GLN A 25 6.43 -8.91 -20.54
CA GLN A 25 6.34 -10.29 -20.02
C GLN A 25 5.50 -11.20 -20.94
N ARG A 26 4.43 -10.67 -21.53
CA ARG A 26 3.64 -11.41 -22.52
C ARG A 26 4.47 -11.81 -23.73
N ARG A 27 5.30 -10.89 -24.22
CA ARG A 27 6.13 -11.11 -25.45
C ARG A 27 7.30 -12.05 -25.19
N TYR A 28 8.00 -11.86 -24.07
CA TYR A 28 9.28 -12.53 -23.83
C TYR A 28 9.19 -13.74 -22.92
N SER A 29 8.17 -13.84 -22.08
CA SER A 29 8.04 -14.90 -21.07
C SER A 29 6.74 -15.72 -21.20
N GLY A 30 5.88 -15.42 -22.16
CA GLY A 30 4.68 -16.20 -22.46
C GLY A 30 3.54 -16.06 -21.45
N TYR A 31 3.58 -15.07 -20.56
CA TYR A 31 2.48 -14.84 -19.63
C TYR A 31 1.17 -14.50 -20.34
N VAL A 32 0.06 -15.02 -19.81
CA VAL A 32 -1.28 -14.54 -20.17
C VAL A 32 -1.58 -13.27 -19.39
N VAL A 33 -1.79 -12.14 -20.07
CA VAL A 33 -2.12 -10.87 -19.40
C VAL A 33 -3.63 -10.70 -19.29
N CYS A 34 -4.13 -10.64 -18.06
CA CYS A 34 -5.50 -10.28 -17.71
C CYS A 34 -5.51 -8.84 -17.19
N SER A 35 -5.94 -7.90 -18.03
CA SER A 35 -5.94 -6.46 -17.74
C SER A 35 -7.36 -5.95 -17.55
N SER A 36 -7.62 -5.24 -16.43
CA SER A 36 -8.92 -4.63 -16.15
C SER A 36 -9.31 -3.58 -17.17
N ASP A 37 -8.34 -2.83 -17.69
CA ASP A 37 -8.58 -1.78 -18.67
C ASP A 37 -8.92 -2.37 -20.05
N LYS A 38 -8.15 -3.36 -20.53
CA LYS A 38 -8.44 -4.05 -21.79
C LYS A 38 -9.79 -4.78 -21.75
N LEU A 39 -10.11 -5.38 -20.60
CA LEU A 39 -11.38 -6.09 -20.45
C LEU A 39 -12.58 -5.13 -20.45
N ARG A 40 -12.43 -3.95 -19.84
CA ARG A 40 -13.46 -2.92 -19.85
C ARG A 40 -13.76 -2.45 -21.27
N GLU A 41 -12.71 -2.19 -22.06
CA GLU A 41 -12.84 -1.84 -23.46
C GLU A 41 -13.51 -2.95 -24.27
N GLU A 42 -13.13 -4.22 -24.06
CA GLU A 42 -13.72 -5.39 -24.72
C GLU A 42 -15.22 -5.55 -24.41
N MET A 43 -15.61 -5.38 -23.14
CA MET A 43 -17.00 -5.64 -22.70
C MET A 43 -17.95 -4.45 -22.99
N PHE A 44 -17.47 -3.23 -22.87
CA PHE A 44 -18.31 -2.02 -22.87
C PHE A 44 -17.92 -0.98 -23.93
N GLY A 45 -16.85 -1.22 -24.70
CA GLY A 45 -16.40 -0.32 -25.76
C GLY A 45 -15.77 0.99 -25.27
N ASP A 46 -15.71 1.20 -23.94
CA ASP A 46 -15.10 2.40 -23.34
C ASP A 46 -14.21 2.01 -22.15
N ILE A 47 -12.92 2.16 -22.32
CA ILE A 47 -11.91 1.91 -21.29
C ILE A 47 -12.10 2.80 -20.04
N ASN A 48 -12.81 3.92 -20.15
CA ASN A 48 -13.05 4.86 -19.05
C ASN A 48 -14.34 4.58 -18.29
N ASP A 49 -15.18 3.68 -18.77
CA ASP A 49 -16.42 3.32 -18.09
C ASP A 49 -16.16 2.74 -16.70
N GLN A 50 -16.51 3.47 -15.66
CA GLN A 50 -16.37 3.04 -14.26
C GLN A 50 -17.72 2.55 -13.67
N THR A 51 -18.81 2.58 -14.43
CA THR A 51 -20.14 2.19 -13.95
C THR A 51 -20.29 0.67 -13.82
N HIS A 52 -19.57 -0.09 -14.65
CA HIS A 52 -19.61 -1.56 -14.71
C HIS A 52 -18.40 -2.24 -14.03
N ASN A 53 -17.79 -1.59 -13.02
CA ASN A 53 -16.60 -2.13 -12.37
C ASN A 53 -16.78 -3.54 -11.80
N SER A 54 -17.94 -3.84 -11.20
CA SER A 54 -18.19 -5.17 -10.63
C SER A 54 -18.12 -6.27 -11.68
N GLU A 55 -18.80 -6.05 -12.80
CA GLU A 55 -18.85 -7.01 -13.92
C GLU A 55 -17.47 -7.23 -14.56
N VAL A 56 -16.71 -6.12 -14.75
CA VAL A 56 -15.33 -6.20 -15.25
C VAL A 56 -14.45 -7.05 -14.33
N PHE A 57 -14.50 -6.81 -13.00
CA PHE A 57 -13.67 -7.57 -12.07
C PHE A 57 -14.12 -9.02 -11.89
N GLU A 58 -15.41 -9.29 -11.96
CA GLU A 58 -15.95 -10.66 -11.96
C GLU A 58 -15.41 -11.47 -13.15
N GLU A 59 -15.53 -10.92 -14.36
CA GLU A 59 -15.04 -11.56 -15.58
C GLU A 59 -13.50 -11.65 -15.58
N LEU A 60 -12.81 -10.62 -15.10
CA LEU A 60 -11.34 -10.63 -14.96
C LEU A 60 -10.88 -11.78 -14.04
N HIS A 61 -11.50 -11.93 -12.89
CA HIS A 61 -11.21 -12.98 -11.94
C HIS A 61 -11.53 -14.37 -12.52
N ARG A 62 -12.63 -14.50 -13.24
CA ARG A 62 -13.00 -15.76 -13.95
C ARG A 62 -11.93 -16.15 -14.98
N ARG A 63 -11.43 -15.17 -15.77
CA ARG A 63 -10.37 -15.43 -16.77
C ARG A 63 -9.04 -15.80 -16.11
N ILE A 64 -8.64 -15.10 -15.05
CA ILE A 64 -7.43 -15.44 -14.30
C ILE A 64 -7.53 -16.86 -13.77
N ARG A 65 -8.63 -17.20 -13.09
CA ARG A 65 -8.86 -18.53 -12.53
C ARG A 65 -8.79 -19.62 -13.60
N LYS A 66 -9.45 -19.42 -14.73
CA LYS A 66 -9.44 -20.37 -15.85
C LYS A 66 -8.02 -20.63 -16.36
N ASN A 67 -7.24 -19.55 -16.63
CA ASN A 67 -5.90 -19.71 -17.17
C ASN A 67 -4.95 -20.40 -16.19
N LEU A 68 -5.04 -20.10 -14.88
CA LEU A 68 -4.25 -20.80 -13.86
C LEU A 68 -4.61 -22.29 -13.77
N LEU A 69 -5.90 -22.65 -13.87
CA LEU A 69 -6.34 -24.05 -13.92
C LEU A 69 -5.86 -24.77 -15.18
N ASP A 70 -5.72 -24.06 -16.30
CA ASP A 70 -5.13 -24.55 -17.55
C ASP A 70 -3.58 -24.68 -17.48
N GLY A 71 -2.96 -24.41 -16.30
CA GLY A 71 -1.51 -24.49 -16.09
C GLY A 71 -0.71 -23.32 -16.68
N LYS A 72 -1.34 -22.20 -17.03
CA LYS A 72 -0.69 -21.03 -17.63
C LYS A 72 -0.27 -20.03 -16.58
N ASP A 73 0.90 -19.42 -16.76
CA ASP A 73 1.34 -18.28 -15.99
C ASP A 73 0.50 -17.04 -16.33
N VAL A 74 0.04 -16.30 -15.32
CA VAL A 74 -0.91 -15.20 -15.48
C VAL A 74 -0.38 -13.93 -14.85
N ILE A 75 -0.50 -12.81 -15.58
CA ILE A 75 -0.34 -11.46 -15.02
C ILE A 75 -1.72 -10.85 -14.77
N TYR A 76 -1.95 -10.43 -13.54
CA TYR A 76 -3.10 -9.64 -13.15
C TYR A 76 -2.74 -8.14 -13.20
N ASP A 77 -3.10 -7.46 -14.29
CA ASP A 77 -2.82 -6.05 -14.52
C ASP A 77 -4.01 -5.17 -14.13
N ALA A 78 -3.91 -4.59 -12.94
CA ALA A 78 -4.79 -3.55 -12.39
C ALA A 78 -4.01 -2.73 -11.35
N THR A 79 -4.63 -1.74 -10.72
CA THR A 79 -3.95 -0.91 -9.70
C THR A 79 -3.66 -1.66 -8.40
N ASN A 80 -4.56 -2.55 -7.96
CA ASN A 80 -4.44 -3.46 -6.81
C ASN A 80 -3.92 -2.81 -5.51
N LEU A 81 -4.33 -1.56 -5.22
CA LEU A 81 -3.75 -0.73 -4.15
C LEU A 81 -4.23 -1.12 -2.74
N VAL A 82 -5.42 -1.73 -2.61
CA VAL A 82 -6.09 -1.93 -1.32
C VAL A 82 -5.94 -3.39 -0.85
N SER A 83 -5.39 -3.58 0.34
CA SER A 83 -5.14 -4.89 0.96
C SER A 83 -6.40 -5.78 1.05
N LYS A 84 -7.56 -5.20 1.43
CA LYS A 84 -8.82 -5.94 1.51
C LYS A 84 -9.21 -6.60 0.18
N ARG A 85 -9.01 -5.89 -0.96
CA ARG A 85 -9.33 -6.40 -2.29
C ARG A 85 -8.36 -7.51 -2.72
N ARG A 86 -7.06 -7.32 -2.45
CA ARG A 86 -6.04 -8.33 -2.75
C ARG A 86 -6.29 -9.62 -1.96
N ARG A 87 -6.59 -9.49 -0.67
CA ARG A 87 -6.89 -10.66 0.19
C ARG A 87 -8.16 -11.39 -0.25
N HIS A 88 -9.25 -10.66 -0.54
CA HIS A 88 -10.45 -11.28 -1.11
C HIS A 88 -10.12 -12.07 -2.37
N PHE A 89 -9.31 -11.50 -3.26
CA PHE A 89 -8.88 -12.22 -4.46
C PHE A 89 -8.08 -13.49 -4.13
N LEU A 90 -7.12 -13.41 -3.21
CA LEU A 90 -6.29 -14.56 -2.83
C LEU A 90 -7.07 -15.63 -2.07
N ASP A 91 -7.96 -15.24 -1.17
CA ASP A 91 -8.67 -16.15 -0.27
C ASP A 91 -9.89 -16.80 -0.96
N ASP A 92 -10.66 -16.00 -1.71
CA ASP A 92 -11.94 -16.43 -2.27
C ASP A 92 -11.83 -16.81 -3.75
N VAL A 93 -11.21 -15.94 -4.58
CA VAL A 93 -11.13 -16.18 -6.03
C VAL A 93 -10.14 -17.30 -6.36
N LEU A 94 -9.00 -17.37 -5.65
CA LEU A 94 -8.00 -18.43 -5.86
C LEU A 94 -8.25 -19.67 -5.01
N TYR A 95 -9.35 -19.73 -4.27
CA TYR A 95 -9.65 -20.92 -3.47
C TYR A 95 -9.57 -22.21 -4.29
N GLY A 96 -8.79 -23.18 -3.78
CA GLY A 96 -8.59 -24.48 -4.43
C GLY A 96 -7.60 -24.50 -5.61
N ILE A 97 -6.99 -23.36 -5.98
CA ILE A 97 -5.99 -23.30 -7.05
C ILE A 97 -4.59 -23.32 -6.44
N LYS A 98 -3.76 -24.26 -6.87
CA LYS A 98 -2.34 -24.30 -6.55
C LYS A 98 -1.57 -23.45 -7.57
N CYS A 99 -1.00 -22.35 -7.14
CA CYS A 99 -0.14 -21.49 -7.96
C CYS A 99 0.88 -20.77 -7.07
N GLN A 100 2.00 -20.35 -7.65
CA GLN A 100 2.92 -19.42 -6.99
C GLN A 100 2.33 -18.01 -7.04
N LYS A 101 2.19 -17.37 -5.88
CA LYS A 101 1.57 -16.04 -5.73
C LYS A 101 2.65 -14.99 -5.58
N ILE A 102 2.90 -14.25 -6.63
CA ILE A 102 3.90 -13.17 -6.65
C ILE A 102 3.18 -11.83 -6.81
N ILE A 103 3.61 -10.82 -6.04
CA ILE A 103 3.19 -9.45 -6.28
C ILE A 103 4.38 -8.57 -6.59
N LYS A 104 4.26 -7.75 -7.64
CA LYS A 104 5.24 -6.75 -8.02
C LYS A 104 4.66 -5.35 -7.85
N ILE A 105 5.27 -4.58 -6.96
CA ILE A 105 4.87 -3.21 -6.65
C ILE A 105 5.65 -2.27 -7.57
N PHE A 106 4.94 -1.43 -8.31
CA PHE A 106 5.51 -0.34 -9.11
C PHE A 106 5.38 0.95 -8.30
N ALA A 107 6.39 1.22 -7.50
CA ALA A 107 6.45 2.35 -6.59
C ALA A 107 7.28 3.47 -7.23
N LEU A 108 6.66 4.27 -8.10
CA LEU A 108 7.23 5.52 -8.60
C LEU A 108 6.72 6.69 -7.77
N ALA A 109 7.53 7.74 -7.61
CA ALA A 109 7.09 8.95 -6.92
C ALA A 109 5.74 9.46 -7.48
N TYR A 110 4.86 9.91 -6.61
CA TYR A 110 3.50 10.34 -6.98
C TYR A 110 3.52 11.40 -8.07
N GLU A 111 4.42 12.38 -7.97
CA GLU A 111 4.58 13.46 -8.96
C GLU A 111 5.06 12.92 -10.32
N THR A 112 5.91 11.89 -10.32
CA THR A 112 6.32 11.20 -11.54
C THR A 112 5.14 10.50 -12.20
N CYS A 113 4.29 9.85 -11.40
CA CYS A 113 3.06 9.24 -11.91
C CYS A 113 2.10 10.29 -12.46
N LEU A 114 1.92 11.44 -11.78
CA LEU A 114 1.11 12.57 -12.27
C LEU A 114 1.63 13.08 -13.59
N ARG A 115 2.92 13.45 -13.68
CA ARG A 115 3.54 13.94 -14.92
C ARG A 115 3.31 12.97 -16.07
N ARG A 116 3.63 11.69 -15.90
CA ARG A 116 3.41 10.66 -16.93
C ARG A 116 1.94 10.48 -17.28
N ASN A 117 1.03 10.68 -16.31
CA ASN A 117 -0.41 10.66 -16.56
C ASN A 117 -0.85 11.81 -17.46
N TRP A 118 -0.25 13.00 -17.35
CA TRP A 118 -0.53 14.14 -18.20
C TRP A 118 0.02 13.96 -19.64
N GLU A 119 1.14 13.24 -19.80
CA GLU A 119 1.79 13.00 -21.06
C GLU A 119 1.10 11.95 -21.94
N ARG A 120 0.33 11.04 -21.31
CA ARG A 120 -0.35 9.96 -22.05
C ARG A 120 -1.69 10.42 -22.64
N GLU A 121 -2.13 9.72 -23.68
CA GLU A 121 -3.39 10.00 -24.37
C GLU A 121 -4.59 9.83 -23.40
N ARG A 122 -4.69 8.69 -22.73
CA ARG A 122 -5.70 8.45 -21.68
C ARG A 122 -5.23 8.97 -20.33
N LYS A 123 -5.95 9.95 -19.79
CA LYS A 123 -5.64 10.58 -18.50
C LYS A 123 -6.63 10.12 -17.41
N VAL A 124 -6.09 9.86 -16.24
CA VAL A 124 -6.90 9.70 -15.02
C VAL A 124 -7.00 11.08 -14.35
N PRO A 125 -8.19 11.52 -13.91
CA PRO A 125 -8.34 12.79 -13.21
C PRO A 125 -7.44 12.88 -11.97
N ASP A 126 -6.88 14.06 -11.69
CA ASP A 126 -5.91 14.26 -10.61
C ASP A 126 -6.50 13.92 -9.24
N GLU A 127 -7.77 14.24 -9.00
CA GLU A 127 -8.47 13.87 -7.76
C GLU A 127 -8.56 12.35 -7.57
N VAL A 128 -8.68 11.60 -8.67
CA VAL A 128 -8.68 10.14 -8.63
C VAL A 128 -7.27 9.62 -8.35
N MET A 129 -6.24 10.24 -8.96
CA MET A 129 -4.84 9.93 -8.69
C MET A 129 -4.49 10.19 -7.22
N LYS A 130 -4.88 11.35 -6.67
CA LYS A 130 -4.69 11.72 -5.27
C LYS A 130 -5.38 10.69 -4.35
N ARG A 131 -6.64 10.36 -4.61
CA ARG A 131 -7.38 9.36 -3.84
C ARG A 131 -6.70 7.99 -3.88
N MET A 132 -6.21 7.55 -5.05
CA MET A 132 -5.48 6.30 -5.19
C MET A 132 -4.19 6.29 -4.37
N TYR A 133 -3.44 7.38 -4.38
CA TYR A 133 -2.24 7.55 -3.57
C TYR A 133 -2.55 7.48 -2.07
N MET A 134 -3.58 8.20 -1.61
CA MET A 134 -4.02 8.22 -0.21
C MET A 134 -4.66 6.90 0.26
N THR A 135 -5.01 5.99 -0.63
CA THR A 135 -5.59 4.68 -0.29
C THR A 135 -4.63 3.51 -0.48
N PHE A 136 -3.39 3.77 -0.83
CA PHE A 136 -2.39 2.72 -1.00
C PHE A 136 -2.09 2.01 0.31
N GLN A 137 -2.19 0.70 0.30
CA GLN A 137 -1.77 -0.17 1.39
C GLN A 137 -0.71 -1.13 0.85
N PRO A 138 0.52 -1.13 1.40
CA PRO A 138 1.58 -1.96 0.88
C PRO A 138 1.19 -3.43 1.00
N PRO A 139 1.38 -4.23 -0.07
CA PRO A 139 1.30 -5.68 0.05
C PRO A 139 2.31 -6.20 1.06
N TYR A 140 1.89 -7.13 1.92
CA TYR A 140 2.80 -7.75 2.87
C TYR A 140 2.52 -9.25 3.02
N TYR A 141 3.46 -10.01 3.57
CA TYR A 141 3.42 -11.47 3.61
C TYR A 141 2.20 -12.05 4.34
N PHE A 142 1.62 -11.34 5.29
CA PHE A 142 0.38 -11.76 5.95
C PHE A 142 -0.84 -11.81 5.01
N GLU A 143 -0.75 -11.24 3.81
CA GLU A 143 -1.79 -11.38 2.79
C GLU A 143 -1.77 -12.76 2.09
N GLY A 144 -0.67 -13.53 2.24
CA GLY A 144 -0.52 -14.85 1.62
C GLY A 144 0.33 -14.84 0.34
N TRP A 145 1.20 -13.84 0.14
CA TRP A 145 2.16 -13.78 -0.96
C TRP A 145 3.37 -14.67 -0.71
N ASP A 146 3.76 -15.48 -1.71
CA ASP A 146 5.00 -16.26 -1.68
C ASP A 146 6.22 -15.38 -1.97
N LYS A 147 6.04 -14.32 -2.77
CA LYS A 147 7.10 -13.36 -3.10
C LYS A 147 6.54 -11.96 -3.30
N ILE A 148 7.23 -10.99 -2.71
CA ILE A 148 6.98 -9.56 -2.91
C ILE A 148 8.22 -8.95 -3.54
N SER A 149 8.05 -8.13 -4.57
CA SER A 149 9.14 -7.38 -5.20
C SER A 149 8.71 -5.93 -5.43
N VAL A 150 9.62 -5.00 -5.22
CA VAL A 150 9.40 -3.58 -5.43
C VAL A 150 10.24 -3.12 -6.62
N TYR A 151 9.61 -2.44 -7.55
CA TYR A 151 10.26 -1.70 -8.62
C TYR A 151 10.08 -0.22 -8.31
N SER A 152 11.17 0.47 -8.03
CA SER A 152 11.21 1.91 -7.82
C SER A 152 12.35 2.50 -8.63
N ILE A 153 12.14 3.71 -9.12
CA ILE A 153 13.18 4.56 -9.69
C ILE A 153 13.22 5.77 -8.78
N SER A 154 14.27 5.86 -7.98
CA SER A 154 14.54 7.05 -7.18
C SER A 154 15.30 8.04 -8.08
N ASP A 155 14.68 9.15 -8.37
CA ASP A 155 15.35 10.28 -9.04
C ASP A 155 15.86 11.31 -8.02
N ASP A 156 15.55 11.12 -6.73
CA ASP A 156 15.83 12.09 -5.66
C ASP A 156 16.60 11.45 -4.50
N ASP A 157 17.79 11.97 -4.22
CA ASP A 157 18.55 11.76 -2.99
C ASP A 157 17.95 12.53 -1.77
N ILE A 158 16.64 12.78 -1.78
CA ILE A 158 16.00 13.52 -0.70
C ILE A 158 15.94 12.62 0.54
N TYR A 159 16.88 12.83 1.44
CA TYR A 159 16.90 12.20 2.75
C TYR A 159 15.85 12.85 3.66
N MET A 160 14.67 12.27 3.74
CA MET A 160 13.69 12.71 4.73
C MET A 160 14.06 12.21 6.13
N ASN A 161 14.09 13.13 7.06
CA ASN A 161 14.24 12.81 8.48
C ASN A 161 13.28 13.68 9.31
N PRO A 162 13.02 13.35 10.59
CA PRO A 162 12.13 14.11 11.46
C PRO A 162 12.50 15.60 11.60
N PHE A 163 13.78 15.97 11.44
CA PHE A 163 14.23 17.36 11.53
C PHE A 163 13.60 18.29 10.49
N MET A 164 13.20 17.76 9.32
CA MET A 164 12.50 18.57 8.30
C MET A 164 11.18 19.12 8.85
N PHE A 165 10.58 18.45 9.82
CA PHE A 165 9.31 18.81 10.45
C PHE A 165 9.46 19.32 11.88
N TYR A 166 10.69 19.67 12.29
CA TYR A 166 10.99 20.07 13.68
C TYR A 166 10.11 21.21 14.19
N LYS A 167 9.75 22.14 13.31
CA LYS A 167 8.90 23.30 13.62
C LYS A 167 7.47 23.16 13.10
N TYR A 168 7.11 22.02 12.49
CA TYR A 168 5.79 21.85 11.92
C TYR A 168 4.75 21.71 13.04
N ASP A 169 3.90 22.73 13.16
CA ASP A 169 2.77 22.74 14.09
C ASP A 169 1.65 21.87 13.54
N GLN A 170 1.26 20.85 14.30
CA GLN A 170 0.19 19.92 13.93
C GLN A 170 -1.20 20.55 14.07
N ASN A 171 -1.32 21.65 14.80
CA ASN A 171 -2.57 22.39 14.98
C ASN A 171 -3.79 21.49 15.28
N ASN A 172 -3.60 20.60 16.25
CA ASN A 172 -4.56 19.58 16.64
C ASN A 172 -4.42 19.31 18.14
N TYR A 173 -5.53 19.17 18.88
CA TYR A 173 -5.48 19.01 20.36
C TYR A 173 -4.99 17.64 20.81
N HIS A 174 -4.80 16.72 19.90
CA HIS A 174 -4.24 15.40 20.22
C HIS A 174 -2.71 15.43 20.30
N HIS A 175 -2.07 16.52 19.89
CA HIS A 175 -0.61 16.63 19.84
C HIS A 175 -0.12 17.89 20.59
N THR A 176 0.71 17.67 21.60
CA THR A 176 1.37 18.75 22.35
C THR A 176 2.73 19.14 21.74
N LEU A 177 3.32 18.21 20.98
CA LEU A 177 4.61 18.39 20.31
C LEU A 177 4.44 18.77 18.84
N THR A 178 5.44 19.47 18.30
CA THR A 178 5.56 19.60 16.84
C THR A 178 5.83 18.25 16.20
N LEU A 179 5.47 18.10 14.93
CA LEU A 179 5.55 16.83 14.21
C LEU A 179 6.94 16.17 14.31
N GLY A 180 8.01 16.95 14.07
CA GLY A 180 9.37 16.39 14.15
C GLY A 180 9.77 15.97 15.55
N LYS A 181 9.39 16.75 16.58
CA LYS A 181 9.68 16.39 17.98
C LYS A 181 8.94 15.12 18.41
N HIS A 182 7.67 14.99 18.00
CA HIS A 182 6.89 13.79 18.24
C HIS A 182 7.55 12.54 17.63
N MET A 183 7.91 12.59 16.36
CA MET A 183 8.58 11.45 15.69
C MET A 183 9.95 11.11 16.30
N MET A 184 10.72 12.12 16.74
CA MET A 184 11.99 11.88 17.44
C MET A 184 11.77 11.24 18.81
N ALA A 185 10.78 11.67 19.58
CA ALA A 185 10.43 11.07 20.87
C ALA A 185 9.96 9.61 20.69
N THR A 186 9.15 9.31 19.65
CA THR A 186 8.75 7.95 19.29
C THR A 186 9.97 7.07 18.96
N GLU A 187 10.90 7.59 18.17
CA GLU A 187 12.16 6.89 17.84
C GLU A 187 13.00 6.58 19.09
N ASP A 188 13.18 7.55 19.98
CA ASP A 188 13.98 7.40 21.21
C ASP A 188 13.32 6.40 22.16
N TYR A 189 11.99 6.42 22.28
CA TYR A 189 11.26 5.42 23.04
C TYR A 189 11.52 4.01 22.50
N LEU A 190 11.38 3.80 21.19
CA LEU A 190 11.64 2.50 20.56
C LEU A 190 13.09 2.03 20.75
N LYS A 191 14.08 2.91 20.61
CA LYS A 191 15.49 2.59 20.88
C LYS A 191 15.72 2.10 22.31
N SER A 192 14.91 2.55 23.26
CA SER A 192 14.99 2.08 24.67
C SER A 192 14.40 0.68 24.88
N LYS A 193 13.54 0.21 23.95
CA LYS A 193 12.76 -1.03 24.09
C LYS A 193 13.19 -2.15 23.15
N THR A 194 13.79 -1.82 22.01
CA THR A 194 14.13 -2.80 20.96
C THR A 194 15.38 -2.42 20.19
N THR A 195 15.98 -3.44 19.57
CA THR A 195 17.09 -3.29 18.60
C THR A 195 16.60 -3.51 17.15
N ASP A 196 15.30 -3.68 16.93
CA ASP A 196 14.71 -3.87 15.61
C ASP A 196 14.80 -2.56 14.82
N LYS A 197 15.71 -2.54 13.84
CA LYS A 197 15.99 -1.35 13.03
C LYS A 197 14.81 -0.91 12.17
N ASN A 198 14.01 -1.87 11.67
CA ASN A 198 12.85 -1.56 10.84
C ASN A 198 11.75 -0.92 11.69
N LEU A 199 11.52 -1.43 12.89
CA LEU A 199 10.54 -0.86 13.81
C LEU A 199 10.95 0.53 14.29
N ILE A 200 12.22 0.74 14.66
CA ILE A 200 12.76 2.05 15.05
C ILE A 200 12.61 3.05 13.88
N LEU A 201 12.95 2.63 12.66
CA LEU A 201 12.82 3.48 11.47
C LEU A 201 11.35 3.78 11.16
N ALA A 202 10.45 2.81 11.33
CA ALA A 202 9.01 3.04 11.18
C ALA A 202 8.53 4.12 12.17
N GLY A 203 8.94 4.04 13.44
CA GLY A 203 8.60 5.04 14.46
C GLY A 203 9.14 6.44 14.13
N SER A 204 10.37 6.54 13.61
CA SER A 204 10.95 7.85 13.25
C SER A 204 10.30 8.50 12.03
N LEU A 205 9.50 7.77 11.25
CA LEU A 205 8.97 8.26 9.98
C LEU A 205 7.43 8.12 9.84
N HIS A 206 6.74 7.55 10.83
CA HIS A 206 5.33 7.15 10.69
C HIS A 206 4.41 8.27 10.25
N ASP A 207 4.64 9.47 10.74
CA ASP A 207 3.81 10.65 10.59
C ASP A 207 4.23 11.63 9.47
N CYS A 208 5.32 11.35 8.76
CA CYS A 208 5.82 12.25 7.70
C CYS A 208 4.84 12.47 6.53
N GLY A 209 3.74 11.72 6.44
CA GLY A 209 2.67 11.93 5.46
C GLY A 209 1.69 13.05 5.83
N LYS A 210 1.66 13.51 7.09
CA LYS A 210 0.73 14.52 7.60
C LYS A 210 0.71 15.82 6.79
N PRO A 211 1.84 16.42 6.41
CA PRO A 211 1.82 17.69 5.65
C PRO A 211 1.07 17.59 4.32
N PHE A 212 1.14 16.45 3.63
CA PHE A 212 0.41 16.23 2.38
C PHE A 212 -1.11 16.08 2.60
N CYS A 213 -1.50 15.47 3.73
CA CYS A 213 -2.89 15.14 4.04
C CYS A 213 -3.60 16.21 4.87
N ARG A 214 -2.96 17.35 5.17
CA ARG A 214 -3.51 18.38 6.03
C ARG A 214 -4.78 18.97 5.42
N GLU A 215 -5.87 18.85 6.15
CA GLU A 215 -7.14 19.56 5.92
C GLU A 215 -7.50 20.30 7.20
N THR A 216 -7.93 21.55 7.07
CA THR A 216 -8.30 22.39 8.23
C THR A 216 -9.79 22.61 8.19
N ASP A 217 -10.47 22.31 9.30
CA ASP A 217 -11.91 22.50 9.43
C ASP A 217 -12.28 23.98 9.68
N GLU A 218 -13.59 24.27 9.78
CA GLU A 218 -14.13 25.60 10.03
C GLU A 218 -13.71 26.22 11.38
N ASN A 219 -13.28 25.39 12.33
CA ASN A 219 -12.79 25.82 13.65
C ASN A 219 -11.26 26.02 13.64
N GLY A 220 -10.63 25.88 12.51
CA GLY A 220 -9.18 26.01 12.35
C GLY A 220 -8.38 24.80 12.81
N VAL A 221 -9.01 23.65 13.12
CA VAL A 221 -8.34 22.42 13.57
C VAL A 221 -7.91 21.59 12.37
N SER A 222 -6.69 21.06 12.41
CA SER A 222 -6.13 20.26 11.32
C SER A 222 -6.40 18.77 11.49
N HIS A 223 -6.76 18.12 10.38
CA HIS A 223 -7.00 16.68 10.25
C HIS A 223 -6.05 16.09 9.21
N TYR A 224 -5.65 14.83 9.38
CA TYR A 224 -4.58 14.19 8.61
C TYR A 224 -4.98 12.79 8.12
N LEU A 225 -6.16 12.65 7.52
CA LEU A 225 -6.70 11.36 7.09
C LEU A 225 -5.80 10.70 6.04
N ASN A 226 -5.52 9.40 6.26
CA ASN A 226 -4.71 8.55 5.37
C ASN A 226 -3.23 8.96 5.24
N HIS A 227 -2.69 9.76 6.16
CA HIS A 227 -1.26 10.13 6.16
C HIS A 227 -0.34 8.90 6.22
N GLU A 228 -0.77 7.85 6.91
CA GLU A 228 -0.08 6.56 7.01
C GLU A 228 0.09 5.89 5.65
N ASN A 229 -0.92 5.95 4.78
CA ASN A 229 -0.90 5.35 3.45
C ASN A 229 0.00 6.13 2.50
N VAL A 230 -0.07 7.47 2.55
CA VAL A 230 0.80 8.38 1.79
C VAL A 230 2.25 8.11 2.16
N ARG A 231 2.56 8.06 3.46
CA ARG A 231 3.91 7.81 3.90
C ARG A 231 4.41 6.42 3.52
N ALA A 232 3.58 5.40 3.69
CA ALA A 232 3.92 4.03 3.30
C ALA A 232 4.28 3.92 1.81
N TYR A 233 3.57 4.63 0.94
CA TYR A 233 3.90 4.69 -0.48
C TYR A 233 5.24 5.39 -0.73
N ASP A 234 5.49 6.54 -0.09
CA ASP A 234 6.73 7.30 -0.25
C ASP A 234 7.96 6.51 0.21
N LEU A 235 7.84 5.72 1.28
CA LEU A 235 8.91 4.85 1.76
C LEU A 235 9.39 3.88 0.68
N LEU A 236 8.50 3.37 -0.14
CA LEU A 236 8.85 2.47 -1.24
C LEU A 236 9.31 3.22 -2.48
N SER A 237 8.63 4.33 -2.83
CA SER A 237 8.83 5.02 -4.11
C SER A 237 10.02 5.97 -4.13
N ARG A 238 10.26 6.68 -3.02
CA ARG A 238 11.31 7.69 -2.92
C ARG A 238 12.53 7.20 -2.16
N TYR A 239 12.31 6.42 -1.09
CA TYR A 239 13.37 6.08 -0.14
C TYR A 239 13.82 4.63 -0.23
N GLN A 240 13.22 3.84 -1.10
CA GLN A 240 13.55 2.43 -1.35
C GLN A 240 13.72 1.62 -0.05
N LYS A 241 12.88 1.93 0.95
CA LYS A 241 12.93 1.27 2.25
C LYS A 241 12.33 -0.13 2.18
N ASP A 242 12.66 -0.93 3.18
CA ASP A 242 12.12 -2.28 3.33
C ASP A 242 10.59 -2.26 3.35
N ILE A 243 9.99 -3.29 2.75
CA ILE A 243 8.54 -3.45 2.69
C ILE A 243 7.92 -3.55 4.09
N GLU A 244 8.65 -4.07 5.07
CA GLU A 244 8.20 -4.14 6.46
C GLU A 244 8.05 -2.75 7.07
N VAL A 245 9.00 -1.84 6.83
CA VAL A 245 8.92 -0.45 7.30
C VAL A 245 7.67 0.23 6.74
N SER A 246 7.43 0.05 5.43
CA SER A 246 6.24 0.57 4.77
C SER A 246 4.95 -0.03 5.35
N ALA A 247 4.92 -1.33 5.63
CA ALA A 247 3.76 -1.99 6.21
C ALA A 247 3.51 -1.54 7.66
N LEU A 248 4.54 -1.43 8.50
CA LEU A 248 4.41 -0.92 9.87
C LEU A 248 3.82 0.49 9.89
N VAL A 249 4.33 1.38 9.01
CA VAL A 249 3.80 2.73 8.86
C VAL A 249 2.35 2.73 8.37
N ALA A 250 1.99 1.91 7.37
CA ALA A 250 0.62 1.85 6.86
C ALA A 250 -0.42 1.38 7.91
N TYR A 251 0.02 0.62 8.90
CA TYR A 251 -0.88 0.04 9.90
C TYR A 251 -0.74 0.64 11.30
N HIS A 252 0.12 1.68 11.51
CA HIS A 252 0.34 2.24 12.85
C HIS A 252 -0.94 2.81 13.50
N MET A 253 -1.83 3.40 12.68
CA MET A 253 -3.11 3.94 13.16
C MET A 253 -4.13 2.87 13.57
N LEU A 254 -3.86 1.58 13.29
CA LEU A 254 -4.82 0.50 13.50
C LEU A 254 -5.25 0.37 14.97
N LEU A 255 -4.31 0.54 15.90
CA LEU A 255 -4.53 0.32 17.33
C LEU A 255 -5.27 1.48 18.01
N PHE A 256 -5.17 2.71 17.50
CA PHE A 256 -5.91 3.86 18.03
C PHE A 256 -7.44 3.65 17.99
N ASN A 257 -7.92 2.86 17.05
CA ASN A 257 -9.35 2.61 16.88
C ASN A 257 -9.92 1.57 17.88
N ILE A 258 -9.07 0.85 18.63
CA ILE A 258 -9.57 -0.23 19.53
C ILE A 258 -9.58 0.13 21.02
N ASP A 259 -8.94 1.21 21.42
CA ASP A 259 -8.84 1.56 22.84
C ASP A 259 -10.21 1.85 23.46
N ASN A 260 -11.17 2.27 22.64
CA ASN A 260 -12.56 2.57 23.04
C ASN A 260 -13.56 1.44 22.75
N ILE A 261 -13.10 0.24 22.31
CA ILE A 261 -14.00 -0.87 21.97
C ILE A 261 -14.12 -1.85 23.14
N PRO A 262 -15.37 -2.22 23.54
CA PRO A 262 -15.60 -3.10 24.70
C PRO A 262 -14.96 -4.50 24.59
N ASP A 263 -14.78 -5.03 23.37
CA ASP A 263 -14.28 -6.39 23.13
C ASP A 263 -12.87 -6.41 22.50
N LYS A 264 -11.96 -5.63 23.09
CA LYS A 264 -10.56 -5.49 22.65
C LYS A 264 -9.86 -6.83 22.44
N LYS A 265 -10.06 -7.80 23.37
CA LYS A 265 -9.42 -9.13 23.28
C LYS A 265 -9.82 -9.89 22.03
N ARG A 266 -11.09 -9.89 21.66
CA ARG A 266 -11.59 -10.55 20.45
C ARG A 266 -11.03 -9.92 19.18
N ILE A 267 -10.93 -8.60 19.16
CA ILE A 267 -10.38 -7.85 18.01
C ILE A 267 -8.89 -8.16 17.87
N LEU A 268 -8.11 -8.11 18.96
CA LEU A 268 -6.69 -8.46 18.93
C LEU A 268 -6.48 -9.91 18.47
N SER A 269 -7.26 -10.88 18.95
CA SER A 269 -7.18 -12.27 18.48
C SER A 269 -7.50 -12.40 16.97
N LYS A 270 -8.46 -11.62 16.46
CA LYS A 270 -8.76 -11.56 15.02
C LYS A 270 -7.59 -10.97 14.23
N TRP A 271 -6.94 -9.95 14.76
CA TRP A 271 -5.78 -9.32 14.10
C TRP A 271 -4.54 -10.20 14.19
N GLU A 272 -4.32 -10.91 15.30
CA GLU A 272 -3.24 -11.89 15.39
C GLU A 272 -3.37 -12.99 14.34
N LYS A 273 -4.59 -13.48 14.11
CA LYS A 273 -4.87 -14.43 13.00
C LYS A 273 -4.64 -13.83 11.63
N LYS A 274 -4.88 -12.51 11.48
CA LYS A 274 -4.77 -11.80 10.20
C LYS A 274 -3.33 -11.44 9.87
N PHE A 275 -2.59 -10.89 10.83
CA PHE A 275 -1.27 -10.29 10.62
C PHE A 275 -0.12 -11.19 11.06
N GLY A 276 -0.41 -12.22 11.85
CA GLY A 276 0.58 -12.99 12.59
C GLY A 276 1.00 -12.28 13.89
N LYS A 277 1.47 -13.09 14.85
CA LYS A 277 1.83 -12.58 16.18
C LYS A 277 2.98 -11.58 16.12
N GLU A 278 4.04 -11.90 15.41
CA GLU A 278 5.25 -11.06 15.32
C GLU A 278 4.95 -9.65 14.80
N PHE A 279 4.22 -9.54 13.69
CA PHE A 279 3.86 -8.25 13.11
C PHE A 279 2.92 -7.45 14.01
N LEU A 280 1.96 -8.13 14.67
CA LEU A 280 1.06 -7.48 15.63
C LEU A 280 1.81 -6.97 16.86
N ASP A 281 2.76 -7.76 17.41
CA ASP A 281 3.59 -7.35 18.56
C ASP A 281 4.41 -6.08 18.20
N LYS A 282 4.97 -6.01 16.99
CA LYS A 282 5.66 -4.79 16.48
C LYS A 282 4.72 -3.58 16.40
N LEU A 283 3.50 -3.78 15.89
CA LEU A 283 2.50 -2.70 15.86
C LEU A 283 2.09 -2.25 17.26
N MET A 284 1.96 -3.16 18.20
CA MET A 284 1.65 -2.81 19.60
C MET A 284 2.76 -1.99 20.24
N LEU A 285 4.02 -2.34 20.01
CA LEU A 285 5.15 -1.57 20.52
C LEU A 285 5.27 -0.20 19.84
N LEU A 286 5.00 -0.12 18.53
CA LEU A 286 4.95 1.15 17.81
C LEU A 286 3.86 2.07 18.35
N HIS A 287 2.67 1.52 18.61
CA HIS A 287 1.55 2.26 19.20
C HIS A 287 1.85 2.74 20.62
N GLU A 288 2.48 1.90 21.45
CA GLU A 288 2.94 2.30 22.80
C GLU A 288 3.92 3.48 22.73
N ALA A 289 4.87 3.42 21.77
CA ALA A 289 5.86 4.47 21.56
C ALA A 289 5.23 5.78 21.07
N ASP A 290 4.26 5.69 20.16
CA ASP A 290 3.52 6.82 19.60
C ASP A 290 2.72 7.55 20.70
N ILE A 291 1.98 6.80 21.55
CA ILE A 291 1.27 7.38 22.71
C ILE A 291 2.24 8.02 23.71
N ALA A 292 3.37 7.37 24.00
CA ALA A 292 4.33 7.88 24.97
C ALA A 292 5.03 9.18 24.51
N ALA A 293 4.97 9.49 23.23
CA ALA A 293 5.57 10.68 22.61
C ALA A 293 4.64 11.90 22.55
N HIS A 294 3.50 11.87 23.22
CA HIS A 294 2.51 12.98 23.27
C HIS A 294 2.81 13.99 24.38
#